data_fecefd14301a51add655ea622ef1f3e4
#
_entry.id   fecefd14301a51add655ea622ef1f3e4
#
_cell.length_a   1.000
_cell.length_b   1.000
_cell.length_c   1.000
_cell.angle_alpha   90.00
_cell.angle_beta   90.00
_cell.angle_gamma   90.00
#
_symmetry.space_group_name_H-M   'P 1'
#
loop_
_entity.id
_entity.type
_entity.pdbx_description
1 polymer ?
#
loop_
_entity_poly.entity_id
_entity_poly.type
_entity_poly.pdbx_seq_one_letter_code
_entity_poly.pdbx_strand_id
1 'polypeptide(L)'
;MAEFSRFFVILQKILSFCAMSSIKINGKRFRVSIPEAEIKRRVKELAGQISKDLERKNPLFLGVLNGSFIFAADLMREMTIPCEISFVKLASYQGTTSTGKVTEVIGINEDLTGRTVVIVEDIVESGATMQRMIEQLGTRNPESVRICTLFFKPDKLKEDLNLDYVAFRIPDDFILGYGLDYDQAGRGLRDVYTIIEDKNMKNIVIFGAPGSGKGTQSDKMIEKYGLNHISTGDVLRAEIKNGTELGKTAKGYIDNGQLIPDDLMVSILASVYDSFGRDHKGVIFDGFPRTIPQAEALKQMLDERGDKVAAMIELDVPEEELMNRLILRGQQSGRADDNEETIKKRLVVYHSQTQPLIEWYKKEGIHYHINGLGELDRIFADICEVIDSI
;
A
#
# COMPACT_ATOMS: atom_id res chain seq x y z
N MET A 1 -12.62 29.53 -10.59
CA MET A 1 -12.00 28.74 -11.68
C MET A 1 -10.58 28.26 -11.34
N ALA A 2 -9.71 29.04 -10.71
CA ALA A 2 -8.34 28.61 -10.36
C ALA A 2 -8.26 27.51 -9.27
N GLU A 3 -9.16 27.48 -8.29
CA GLU A 3 -9.22 26.44 -7.27
C GLU A 3 -9.77 25.11 -7.79
N PHE A 4 -10.73 25.15 -8.73
CA PHE A 4 -11.22 23.95 -9.43
C PHE A 4 -10.13 23.29 -10.25
N SER A 5 -9.25 24.06 -10.87
CA SER A 5 -8.07 23.56 -11.61
C SER A 5 -7.04 22.93 -10.67
N ARG A 6 -6.82 23.50 -9.47
CA ARG A 6 -5.92 22.90 -8.45
C ARG A 6 -6.47 21.60 -7.87
N PHE A 7 -7.77 21.55 -7.58
CA PHE A 7 -8.42 20.33 -7.08
C PHE A 7 -8.42 19.21 -8.14
N PHE A 8 -8.68 19.56 -9.42
CA PHE A 8 -8.62 18.61 -10.54
C PHE A 8 -7.18 18.11 -10.78
N VAL A 9 -6.18 18.97 -10.63
CA VAL A 9 -4.75 18.59 -10.73
C VAL A 9 -4.32 17.72 -9.52
N ILE A 10 -4.85 17.98 -8.35
CA ILE A 10 -4.62 17.14 -7.16
C ILE A 10 -5.35 15.81 -7.34
N LEU A 11 -6.59 15.81 -7.82
CA LEU A 11 -7.37 14.61 -8.13
C LEU A 11 -6.72 13.79 -9.26
N GLN A 12 -6.24 14.41 -10.32
CA GLN A 12 -5.47 13.73 -11.39
C GLN A 12 -4.11 13.21 -10.88
N LYS A 13 -3.45 13.91 -9.97
CA LYS A 13 -2.25 13.37 -9.32
C LYS A 13 -2.56 12.23 -8.38
N ILE A 14 -3.68 12.27 -7.64
CA ILE A 14 -4.15 11.17 -6.80
C ILE A 14 -4.59 9.99 -7.66
N LEU A 15 -5.33 10.21 -8.74
CA LEU A 15 -5.75 9.18 -9.70
C LEU A 15 -4.55 8.59 -10.47
N SER A 16 -3.56 9.40 -10.83
CA SER A 16 -2.29 8.94 -11.43
C SER A 16 -1.42 8.17 -10.42
N PHE A 17 -1.54 8.46 -9.13
CA PHE A 17 -0.87 7.71 -8.05
C PHE A 17 -1.60 6.41 -7.71
N CYS A 18 -2.94 6.34 -7.89
CA CYS A 18 -3.74 5.12 -7.70
C CYS A 18 -3.61 4.09 -8.84
N ALA A 19 -3.12 4.48 -10.02
CA ALA A 19 -2.83 3.56 -11.13
C ALA A 19 -1.42 2.95 -11.02
N MET A 20 -0.95 2.60 -9.81
CA MET A 20 0.30 1.87 -9.63
C MET A 20 0.07 0.41 -10.04
N SER A 21 0.47 0.08 -11.25
CA SER A 21 0.41 -1.28 -11.78
C SER A 21 1.17 -2.25 -10.87
N SER A 22 0.47 -3.20 -10.30
CA SER A 22 1.11 -4.33 -9.62
C SER A 22 1.72 -5.27 -10.67
N ILE A 23 2.86 -5.85 -10.35
CA ILE A 23 3.51 -6.86 -11.18
C ILE A 23 3.61 -8.18 -10.40
N LYS A 24 3.69 -9.29 -11.12
CA LYS A 24 3.88 -10.62 -10.53
C LYS A 24 5.24 -11.18 -10.95
N ILE A 25 6.07 -11.54 -9.95
CA ILE A 25 7.39 -12.13 -10.16
C ILE A 25 7.52 -13.37 -9.26
N ASN A 26 7.86 -14.51 -9.84
CA ASN A 26 8.05 -15.78 -9.13
C ASN A 26 6.89 -16.10 -8.17
N GLY A 27 5.63 -15.86 -8.63
CA GLY A 27 4.43 -16.16 -7.87
C GLY A 27 4.01 -15.12 -6.84
N LYS A 28 4.87 -14.16 -6.49
CA LYS A 28 4.57 -13.07 -5.56
C LYS A 28 4.17 -11.79 -6.29
N ARG A 29 3.32 -10.99 -5.65
CA ARG A 29 2.85 -9.69 -6.16
C ARG A 29 3.68 -8.56 -5.58
N PHE A 30 3.92 -7.53 -6.39
CA PHE A 30 4.70 -6.36 -6.01
C PHE A 30 4.04 -5.10 -6.56
N ARG A 31 4.13 -3.99 -5.82
CA ARG A 31 3.67 -2.66 -6.25
C ARG A 31 4.84 -1.68 -6.33
N VAL A 32 4.72 -0.67 -7.17
CA VAL A 32 5.70 0.41 -7.22
C VAL A 32 5.74 1.13 -5.86
N SER A 33 6.92 1.25 -5.29
CA SER A 33 7.19 2.02 -4.07
C SER A 33 7.98 3.30 -4.34
N ILE A 34 8.96 3.24 -5.27
CA ILE A 34 9.74 4.41 -5.67
C ILE A 34 9.80 4.45 -7.20
N PRO A 35 9.17 5.44 -7.85
CA PRO A 35 9.18 5.57 -9.30
C PRO A 35 10.56 5.96 -9.85
N GLU A 36 10.88 5.53 -11.09
CA GLU A 36 12.13 5.85 -11.82
C GLU A 36 12.47 7.35 -11.79
N ALA A 37 11.46 8.20 -11.97
CA ALA A 37 11.67 9.66 -11.97
C ALA A 37 12.23 10.17 -10.64
N GLU A 38 11.76 9.62 -9.53
CA GLU A 38 12.23 9.97 -8.18
C GLU A 38 13.66 9.44 -7.96
N ILE A 39 13.93 8.20 -8.42
CA ILE A 39 15.27 7.60 -8.33
C ILE A 39 16.29 8.47 -9.09
N LYS A 40 15.98 8.81 -10.34
CA LYS A 40 16.86 9.65 -11.17
C LYS A 40 17.13 11.03 -10.55
N ARG A 41 16.09 11.66 -9.99
CA ARG A 41 16.23 12.93 -9.28
C ARG A 41 17.21 12.81 -8.11
N ARG A 42 17.07 11.79 -7.28
CA ARG A 42 17.94 11.57 -6.11
C ARG A 42 19.36 11.18 -6.49
N VAL A 43 19.55 10.37 -7.52
CA VAL A 43 20.88 10.02 -8.04
C VAL A 43 21.62 11.26 -8.54
N LYS A 44 20.94 12.14 -9.27
CA LYS A 44 21.52 13.41 -9.73
C LYS A 44 21.91 14.34 -8.57
N GLU A 45 21.05 14.49 -7.56
CA GLU A 45 21.37 15.27 -6.35
C GLU A 45 22.60 14.70 -5.64
N LEU A 46 22.65 13.37 -5.49
CA LEU A 46 23.77 12.67 -4.84
C LEU A 46 25.07 12.85 -5.61
N ALA A 47 25.05 12.70 -6.94
CA ALA A 47 26.20 12.92 -7.81
C ALA A 47 26.74 14.37 -7.69
N GLY A 48 25.83 15.34 -7.62
CA GLY A 48 26.19 16.75 -7.38
C GLY A 48 26.88 16.98 -6.03
N GLN A 49 26.38 16.33 -4.96
CA GLN A 49 27.00 16.39 -3.64
C GLN A 49 28.43 15.76 -3.67
N ILE A 50 28.54 14.54 -4.22
CA ILE A 50 29.83 13.82 -4.33
C ILE A 50 30.83 14.64 -5.17
N SER A 51 30.39 15.18 -6.31
CA SER A 51 31.24 16.00 -7.19
C SER A 51 31.79 17.23 -6.48
N LYS A 52 30.96 17.88 -5.65
CA LYS A 52 31.41 19.02 -4.84
C LYS A 52 32.42 18.62 -3.76
N ASP A 53 32.12 17.53 -3.03
CA ASP A 53 32.94 17.08 -1.90
C ASP A 53 34.31 16.53 -2.36
N LEU A 54 34.38 15.99 -3.60
CA LEU A 54 35.54 15.30 -4.13
C LEU A 54 36.18 16.01 -5.36
N GLU A 55 35.89 17.30 -5.55
CA GLU A 55 36.30 18.07 -6.76
C GLU A 55 37.74 17.90 -7.19
N ARG A 56 38.68 17.71 -6.24
CA ARG A 56 40.12 17.62 -6.54
C ARG A 56 40.73 16.26 -6.24
N LYS A 57 39.92 15.23 -6.02
CA LYS A 57 40.41 13.94 -5.51
C LYS A 57 40.58 12.86 -6.58
N ASN A 58 40.02 13.01 -7.79
CA ASN A 58 39.93 11.95 -8.81
C ASN A 58 39.56 10.58 -8.18
N PRO A 59 38.36 10.45 -7.57
CA PRO A 59 37.99 9.27 -6.80
C PRO A 59 37.86 8.03 -7.67
N LEU A 60 38.18 6.87 -7.09
CA LEU A 60 37.84 5.56 -7.63
C LEU A 60 36.53 5.10 -7.03
N PHE A 61 35.50 4.97 -7.86
CA PHE A 61 34.23 4.33 -7.48
C PHE A 61 34.39 2.82 -7.59
N LEU A 62 33.94 2.10 -6.57
CA LEU A 62 34.01 0.65 -6.50
C LEU A 62 32.59 0.07 -6.36
N GLY A 63 31.99 -0.33 -7.50
CA GLY A 63 30.65 -0.89 -7.54
C GLY A 63 30.59 -2.33 -7.02
N VAL A 64 29.70 -2.62 -6.09
CA VAL A 64 29.51 -3.97 -5.55
C VAL A 64 28.48 -4.73 -6.39
N LEU A 65 28.93 -5.73 -7.10
CA LEU A 65 28.10 -6.54 -8.00
C LEU A 65 27.34 -7.62 -7.21
N ASN A 66 26.07 -7.99 -7.66
CA ASN A 66 25.45 -7.56 -8.94
C ASN A 66 24.48 -6.37 -8.75
N GLY A 67 23.96 -6.09 -7.55
CA GLY A 67 22.83 -5.19 -7.33
C GLY A 67 23.12 -3.74 -7.74
N SER A 68 24.33 -3.24 -7.47
CA SER A 68 24.68 -1.84 -7.68
C SER A 68 24.88 -1.41 -9.14
N PHE A 69 24.88 -2.32 -10.12
CA PHE A 69 25.34 -2.01 -11.49
C PHE A 69 24.53 -0.89 -12.18
N ILE A 70 23.20 -0.86 -12.00
CA ILE A 70 22.33 0.20 -12.57
C ILE A 70 22.59 1.51 -11.85
N PHE A 71 22.61 1.49 -10.53
CA PHE A 71 22.90 2.67 -9.72
C PHE A 71 24.27 3.27 -10.05
N ALA A 72 25.31 2.43 -10.11
CA ALA A 72 26.66 2.86 -10.47
C ALA A 72 26.70 3.51 -11.86
N ALA A 73 26.04 2.91 -12.86
CA ALA A 73 25.99 3.45 -14.21
C ALA A 73 25.29 4.81 -14.27
N ASP A 74 24.15 4.97 -13.60
CA ASP A 74 23.43 6.24 -13.59
C ASP A 74 24.14 7.30 -12.75
N LEU A 75 24.75 6.92 -11.62
CA LEU A 75 25.58 7.82 -10.81
C LEU A 75 26.75 8.38 -11.64
N MET A 76 27.49 7.51 -12.35
CA MET A 76 28.63 7.93 -13.18
C MET A 76 28.26 8.89 -14.31
N ARG A 77 27.06 8.76 -14.88
CA ARG A 77 26.55 9.67 -15.92
C ARG A 77 26.25 11.07 -15.40
N GLU A 78 25.92 11.20 -14.12
CA GLU A 78 25.60 12.48 -13.47
C GLU A 78 26.84 13.13 -12.80
N MET A 79 27.99 12.43 -12.72
CA MET A 79 29.22 13.00 -12.16
C MET A 79 29.77 14.12 -13.03
N THR A 80 30.21 15.21 -12.40
CA THR A 80 30.77 16.40 -13.09
C THR A 80 32.27 16.58 -12.89
N ILE A 81 32.93 15.65 -12.19
CA ILE A 81 34.38 15.64 -11.95
C ILE A 81 35.01 14.42 -12.61
N PRO A 82 36.33 14.47 -12.93
CA PRO A 82 37.09 13.27 -13.35
C PRO A 82 37.00 12.20 -12.24
N CYS A 83 36.68 10.98 -12.64
CA CYS A 83 36.57 9.84 -11.72
C CYS A 83 36.77 8.54 -12.49
N GLU A 84 37.14 7.49 -11.78
CA GLU A 84 37.30 6.15 -12.32
C GLU A 84 36.26 5.21 -11.68
N ILE A 85 35.92 4.10 -12.34
CA ILE A 85 35.03 3.07 -11.80
C ILE A 85 35.66 1.70 -12.02
N SER A 86 35.59 0.88 -10.99
CA SER A 86 35.85 -0.55 -11.03
C SER A 86 34.76 -1.30 -10.30
N PHE A 87 34.76 -2.64 -10.35
CA PHE A 87 33.75 -3.47 -9.75
C PHE A 87 34.35 -4.59 -8.92
N VAL A 88 33.68 -4.90 -7.82
CA VAL A 88 34.00 -6.03 -6.97
C VAL A 88 32.78 -6.94 -6.86
N LYS A 89 32.98 -8.24 -6.83
CA LYS A 89 31.92 -9.21 -6.56
C LYS A 89 32.27 -10.03 -5.34
N LEU A 90 31.40 -9.94 -4.35
CA LEU A 90 31.52 -10.69 -3.10
C LEU A 90 30.63 -11.94 -3.18
N ALA A 91 31.15 -13.11 -2.81
CA ALA A 91 30.36 -14.30 -2.61
C ALA A 91 30.10 -14.51 -1.11
N SER A 92 28.83 -14.54 -0.72
CA SER A 92 28.42 -15.11 0.57
C SER A 92 28.34 -16.64 0.40
N TYR A 93 29.18 -17.39 1.10
CA TYR A 93 29.04 -18.85 1.17
C TYR A 93 27.75 -19.19 1.93
N GLN A 94 26.73 -19.71 1.25
CA GLN A 94 25.60 -20.40 1.85
C GLN A 94 26.03 -21.87 2.07
N GLY A 95 26.67 -22.15 3.18
CA GLY A 95 26.96 -23.51 3.64
C GLY A 95 26.51 -23.65 5.09
N THR A 96 26.17 -24.86 5.50
CA THR A 96 25.62 -25.22 6.81
C THR A 96 26.55 -24.95 8.00
N THR A 97 27.74 -24.40 7.76
CA THR A 97 28.68 -23.87 8.76
C THR A 97 29.25 -22.54 8.25
N SER A 98 28.68 -21.45 8.74
CA SER A 98 29.18 -20.09 8.50
C SER A 98 30.57 -19.93 9.12
N THR A 99 31.63 -20.05 8.31
CA THR A 99 33.02 -19.70 8.73
C THR A 99 33.29 -18.20 8.69
N GLY A 100 32.28 -17.39 8.38
CA GLY A 100 32.40 -15.92 8.34
C GLY A 100 33.33 -15.34 7.27
N LYS A 101 33.91 -16.16 6.38
CA LYS A 101 34.77 -15.66 5.30
C LYS A 101 33.95 -15.29 4.07
N VAL A 102 33.91 -14.02 3.72
CA VAL A 102 33.48 -13.53 2.41
C VAL A 102 34.67 -13.72 1.46
N THR A 103 34.46 -14.44 0.37
CA THR A 103 35.50 -14.63 -0.65
C THR A 103 35.23 -13.69 -1.81
N GLU A 104 36.20 -12.90 -2.21
CA GLU A 104 36.15 -12.12 -3.45
C GLU A 104 36.10 -13.08 -4.64
N VAL A 105 35.07 -12.93 -5.48
CA VAL A 105 34.95 -13.66 -6.75
C VAL A 105 35.56 -12.84 -7.90
N ILE A 106 35.42 -11.51 -7.81
CA ILE A 106 36.08 -10.53 -8.67
C ILE A 106 36.83 -9.59 -7.74
N GLY A 107 38.14 -9.62 -7.80
CA GLY A 107 38.99 -8.83 -6.92
C GLY A 107 39.32 -7.45 -7.52
N ILE A 108 39.85 -6.59 -6.67
CA ILE A 108 40.31 -5.25 -7.03
C ILE A 108 41.73 -5.34 -7.53
N ASN A 109 41.97 -4.99 -8.79
CA ASN A 109 43.29 -5.01 -9.41
C ASN A 109 44.03 -3.64 -9.37
N GLU A 110 43.28 -2.57 -9.07
CA GLU A 110 43.76 -1.21 -9.01
C GLU A 110 44.66 -0.97 -7.78
N ASP A 111 45.71 -0.15 -7.94
CA ASP A 111 46.45 0.37 -6.80
C ASP A 111 45.63 1.44 -6.08
N LEU A 112 45.35 1.21 -4.80
CA LEU A 112 44.54 2.10 -3.96
C LEU A 112 45.41 3.08 -3.15
N THR A 113 46.73 2.95 -3.17
CA THR A 113 47.64 3.75 -2.34
C THR A 113 47.43 5.25 -2.56
N GLY A 114 47.06 5.96 -1.49
CA GLY A 114 46.81 7.40 -1.50
C GLY A 114 45.56 7.84 -2.32
N ARG A 115 44.69 6.93 -2.75
CA ARG A 115 43.46 7.24 -3.49
C ARG A 115 42.25 7.40 -2.58
N THR A 116 41.35 8.29 -2.95
CA THR A 116 40.00 8.33 -2.38
C THR A 116 39.14 7.26 -3.06
N VAL A 117 38.65 6.30 -2.30
CA VAL A 117 37.80 5.21 -2.78
C VAL A 117 36.36 5.45 -2.32
N VAL A 118 35.40 5.31 -3.23
CA VAL A 118 33.96 5.41 -2.94
C VAL A 118 33.31 4.07 -3.24
N ILE A 119 32.91 3.33 -2.21
CA ILE A 119 32.14 2.09 -2.35
C ILE A 119 30.73 2.45 -2.82
N VAL A 120 30.25 1.83 -3.91
CA VAL A 120 28.89 2.02 -4.44
C VAL A 120 28.08 0.75 -4.22
N GLU A 121 27.06 0.85 -3.37
CA GLU A 121 26.21 -0.27 -2.97
C GLU A 121 24.75 0.01 -3.32
N ASP A 122 24.00 -1.02 -3.69
CA ASP A 122 22.57 -0.90 -3.95
C ASP A 122 21.77 -0.73 -2.66
N ILE A 123 22.08 -1.53 -1.63
CA ILE A 123 21.39 -1.48 -0.34
C ILE A 123 22.31 -1.80 0.84
N VAL A 124 22.25 -0.97 1.87
CA VAL A 124 22.88 -1.25 3.16
C VAL A 124 21.80 -1.59 4.17
N GLU A 125 21.87 -2.81 4.72
CA GLU A 125 20.99 -3.31 5.78
C GLU A 125 21.79 -3.41 7.11
N SER A 126 22.33 -4.59 7.44
CA SER A 126 23.08 -4.79 8.68
C SER A 126 24.40 -4.05 8.77
N GLY A 127 24.99 -3.68 7.63
CA GLY A 127 26.30 -3.03 7.54
C GLY A 127 27.49 -3.99 7.51
N ALA A 128 27.30 -5.27 7.84
CA ALA A 128 28.41 -6.23 7.97
C ALA A 128 29.28 -6.38 6.70
N THR A 129 28.67 -6.30 5.53
CA THR A 129 29.42 -6.33 4.26
C THR A 129 30.28 -5.09 4.10
N MET A 130 29.73 -3.92 4.39
CA MET A 130 30.45 -2.65 4.29
C MET A 130 31.61 -2.57 5.28
N GLN A 131 31.38 -2.99 6.53
CA GLN A 131 32.44 -3.03 7.56
C GLN A 131 33.64 -3.86 7.09
N ARG A 132 33.40 -5.07 6.59
CA ARG A 132 34.46 -5.95 6.07
C ARG A 132 35.17 -5.34 4.85
N MET A 133 34.43 -4.71 3.95
CA MET A 133 35.03 -4.04 2.81
C MET A 133 35.93 -2.89 3.23
N ILE A 134 35.53 -2.06 4.19
CA ILE A 134 36.36 -0.98 4.73
C ILE A 134 37.67 -1.54 5.31
N GLU A 135 37.58 -2.58 6.15
CA GLU A 135 38.73 -3.24 6.75
C GLU A 135 39.69 -3.77 5.67
N GLN A 136 39.17 -4.46 4.66
CA GLN A 136 39.94 -5.03 3.58
C GLN A 136 40.61 -3.95 2.70
N LEU A 137 39.86 -2.91 2.32
CA LEU A 137 40.37 -1.79 1.55
C LEU A 137 41.44 -1.02 2.35
N GLY A 138 41.26 -0.85 3.65
CA GLY A 138 42.22 -0.19 4.54
C GLY A 138 43.63 -0.82 4.52
N THR A 139 43.73 -2.13 4.28
CA THR A 139 45.03 -2.81 4.17
C THR A 139 45.84 -2.39 2.92
N ARG A 140 45.20 -1.70 1.95
CA ARG A 140 45.82 -1.23 0.72
C ARG A 140 46.22 0.28 0.72
N ASN A 141 46.22 0.88 1.93
CA ASN A 141 46.63 2.26 2.19
C ASN A 141 45.92 3.33 1.32
N PRO A 142 44.57 3.33 1.17
CA PRO A 142 43.87 4.42 0.52
C PRO A 142 44.00 5.72 1.34
N GLU A 143 43.85 6.87 0.70
CA GLU A 143 43.72 8.17 1.40
C GLU A 143 42.45 8.19 2.26
N SER A 144 41.37 7.71 1.68
CA SER A 144 40.08 7.58 2.41
C SER A 144 39.17 6.54 1.73
N VAL A 145 38.29 5.93 2.51
CA VAL A 145 37.21 5.08 2.02
C VAL A 145 35.89 5.71 2.43
N ARG A 146 34.98 5.89 1.47
CA ARG A 146 33.64 6.44 1.68
C ARG A 146 32.57 5.45 1.19
N ILE A 147 31.38 5.51 1.75
CA ILE A 147 30.26 4.67 1.36
C ILE A 147 29.18 5.52 0.69
N CYS A 148 28.79 5.13 -0.53
CA CYS A 148 27.67 5.65 -1.29
C CYS A 148 26.66 4.53 -1.50
N THR A 149 25.45 4.67 -0.97
CA THR A 149 24.40 3.67 -1.13
C THR A 149 23.11 4.27 -1.69
N LEU A 150 22.44 3.50 -2.56
CA LEU A 150 21.13 3.89 -3.07
C LEU A 150 20.07 3.77 -1.98
N PHE A 151 20.01 2.62 -1.30
CA PHE A 151 19.04 2.36 -0.23
C PHE A 151 19.74 2.07 1.10
N PHE A 152 19.16 2.58 2.17
CA PHE A 152 19.61 2.32 3.53
C PHE A 152 18.41 2.00 4.42
N LYS A 153 18.51 0.90 5.19
CA LYS A 153 17.52 0.49 6.20
C LYS A 153 18.05 0.80 7.61
N PRO A 154 17.73 1.96 8.18
CA PRO A 154 18.28 2.40 9.48
C PRO A 154 18.02 1.40 10.61
N ASP A 155 16.82 0.81 10.65
CA ASP A 155 16.38 -0.09 11.72
C ASP A 155 17.09 -1.45 11.70
N LYS A 156 17.79 -1.78 10.60
CA LYS A 156 18.56 -3.02 10.46
C LYS A 156 20.05 -2.86 10.76
N LEU A 157 20.55 -1.63 10.83
CA LEU A 157 21.97 -1.38 11.02
C LEU A 157 22.46 -1.92 12.37
N LYS A 158 23.49 -2.75 12.34
CA LYS A 158 24.11 -3.36 13.53
C LYS A 158 25.53 -2.89 13.75
N GLU A 159 26.20 -2.47 12.68
CA GLU A 159 27.58 -2.02 12.71
C GLU A 159 27.65 -0.50 12.89
N ASP A 160 28.69 -0.02 13.56
CA ASP A 160 28.96 1.42 13.68
C ASP A 160 29.61 1.94 12.38
N LEU A 161 28.75 2.25 11.40
CA LEU A 161 29.15 2.69 10.06
C LEU A 161 28.74 4.12 9.79
N ASN A 162 29.71 4.91 9.28
CA ASN A 162 29.38 6.18 8.67
C ASN A 162 29.04 5.97 7.19
N LEU A 163 27.81 6.24 6.80
CA LEU A 163 27.37 6.25 5.41
C LEU A 163 27.48 7.69 4.90
N ASP A 164 28.48 7.97 4.04
CA ASP A 164 28.78 9.33 3.59
C ASP A 164 27.69 9.86 2.65
N TYR A 165 27.17 9.00 1.77
CA TYR A 165 26.20 9.37 0.74
C TYR A 165 25.06 8.37 0.70
N VAL A 166 23.85 8.80 1.04
CA VAL A 166 22.63 7.98 1.07
C VAL A 166 21.56 8.62 0.21
N ALA A 167 21.10 7.91 -0.83
CA ALA A 167 20.01 8.43 -1.65
C ALA A 167 18.66 8.30 -0.94
N PHE A 168 18.32 7.11 -0.43
CA PHE A 168 17.04 6.86 0.22
C PHE A 168 17.22 6.14 1.55
N ARG A 169 16.50 6.60 2.57
CA ARG A 169 16.28 5.85 3.82
C ARG A 169 14.92 5.19 3.73
N ILE A 170 14.85 3.87 3.85
CA ILE A 170 13.65 3.09 3.66
C ILE A 170 13.35 2.22 4.90
N PRO A 171 12.08 1.84 5.14
CA PRO A 171 11.72 0.87 6.15
C PRO A 171 12.25 -0.53 5.80
N ASP A 172 12.05 -1.50 6.69
CA ASP A 172 12.49 -2.89 6.51
C ASP A 172 11.57 -3.70 5.56
N ASP A 173 11.11 -3.10 4.50
CA ASP A 173 10.35 -3.78 3.46
C ASP A 173 11.27 -4.56 2.52
N PHE A 174 10.77 -5.68 1.97
CA PHE A 174 11.45 -6.36 0.87
C PHE A 174 11.21 -5.58 -0.43
N ILE A 175 12.31 -5.17 -1.07
CA ILE A 175 12.26 -4.38 -2.30
C ILE A 175 12.99 -5.09 -3.45
N LEU A 176 12.56 -4.83 -4.69
CA LEU A 176 13.20 -5.28 -5.91
C LEU A 176 13.08 -4.22 -7.02
N GLY A 177 13.87 -4.38 -8.05
CA GLY A 177 13.95 -3.43 -9.17
C GLY A 177 15.18 -2.53 -9.08
N TYR A 178 15.50 -1.84 -10.16
CA TYR A 178 16.64 -0.93 -10.29
C TYR A 178 17.98 -1.54 -9.81
N GLY A 179 18.25 -2.77 -10.22
CA GLY A 179 19.44 -3.55 -9.83
C GLY A 179 19.17 -4.64 -8.82
N LEU A 180 18.22 -4.45 -7.91
CA LEU A 180 17.80 -5.43 -6.90
C LEU A 180 16.97 -6.56 -7.52
N ASP A 181 17.05 -7.77 -6.97
CA ASP A 181 16.37 -8.95 -7.49
C ASP A 181 15.55 -9.71 -6.44
N TYR A 182 14.66 -10.55 -6.98
CA TYR A 182 14.03 -11.65 -6.28
C TYR A 182 14.26 -12.94 -7.07
N ASP A 183 15.09 -13.86 -6.55
CA ASP A 183 15.50 -15.09 -7.24
C ASP A 183 16.01 -14.85 -8.68
N GLN A 184 16.95 -13.92 -8.83
CA GLN A 184 17.57 -13.50 -10.12
C GLN A 184 16.60 -12.75 -11.06
N ALA A 185 15.35 -12.54 -10.71
CA ALA A 185 14.37 -11.79 -11.50
C ALA A 185 14.20 -10.36 -10.98
N GLY A 186 13.81 -9.43 -11.88
CA GLY A 186 13.41 -8.07 -11.52
C GLY A 186 14.50 -7.01 -11.60
N ARG A 187 15.80 -7.34 -11.73
CA ARG A 187 16.88 -6.35 -11.74
C ARG A 187 16.73 -5.25 -12.80
N GLY A 188 16.20 -5.59 -13.98
CA GLY A 188 16.02 -4.66 -15.10
C GLY A 188 14.78 -3.76 -15.00
N LEU A 189 13.97 -3.88 -13.95
CA LEU A 189 12.83 -2.98 -13.73
C LEU A 189 13.31 -1.56 -13.46
N ARG A 190 12.59 -0.58 -13.99
CA ARG A 190 12.97 0.83 -13.89
C ARG A 190 12.63 1.44 -12.53
N ASP A 191 11.46 1.03 -12.00
CA ASP A 191 10.98 1.44 -10.70
C ASP A 191 11.49 0.49 -9.61
N VAL A 192 11.42 0.91 -8.36
CA VAL A 192 11.56 0.03 -7.20
C VAL A 192 10.18 -0.39 -6.72
N TYR A 193 10.05 -1.67 -6.46
CA TYR A 193 8.82 -2.32 -6.06
C TYR A 193 8.96 -2.91 -4.66
N THR A 194 7.89 -2.86 -3.89
CA THR A 194 7.78 -3.51 -2.59
C THR A 194 6.83 -4.70 -2.70
N ILE A 195 7.16 -5.79 -2.00
CA ILE A 195 6.31 -6.98 -1.96
C ILE A 195 4.93 -6.63 -1.39
N ILE A 196 3.89 -7.17 -2.02
CA ILE A 196 2.53 -7.18 -1.48
C ILE A 196 2.40 -8.48 -0.69
N GLU A 197 2.46 -8.42 0.63
CA GLU A 197 2.16 -9.58 1.45
C GLU A 197 0.66 -9.83 1.46
N ASP A 198 0.23 -11.04 1.12
CA ASP A 198 -1.17 -11.45 1.28
C ASP A 198 -1.45 -11.56 2.79
N LYS A 199 -1.91 -10.48 3.39
CA LYS A 199 -2.36 -10.49 4.77
C LYS A 199 -3.71 -11.20 4.82
N ASN A 200 -3.89 -12.11 5.77
CA ASN A 200 -5.20 -12.74 6.02
C ASN A 200 -6.10 -11.77 6.79
N MET A 201 -6.38 -10.61 6.17
CA MET A 201 -7.23 -9.59 6.77
C MET A 201 -8.69 -9.95 6.62
N LYS A 202 -9.46 -9.82 7.70
CA LYS A 202 -10.90 -10.05 7.70
C LYS A 202 -11.63 -8.82 7.17
N ASN A 203 -11.49 -8.53 5.86
CA ASN A 203 -12.27 -7.48 5.20
C ASN A 203 -13.66 -8.03 4.86
N ILE A 204 -14.70 -7.51 5.46
CA ILE A 204 -16.05 -8.03 5.42
C ILE A 204 -16.97 -7.00 4.80
N VAL A 205 -17.71 -7.38 3.77
CA VAL A 205 -18.85 -6.60 3.29
C VAL A 205 -20.08 -7.02 4.08
N ILE A 206 -20.63 -6.12 4.90
CA ILE A 206 -21.93 -6.37 5.53
C ILE A 206 -23.04 -5.87 4.59
N PHE A 207 -23.94 -6.78 4.22
CA PHE A 207 -24.90 -6.58 3.16
C PHE A 207 -26.34 -6.76 3.66
N GLY A 208 -27.29 -6.14 2.98
CA GLY A 208 -28.72 -6.24 3.28
C GLY A 208 -29.44 -4.92 3.02
N ALA A 209 -30.74 -5.00 2.91
CA ALA A 209 -31.61 -3.85 2.65
C ALA A 209 -31.51 -2.76 3.75
N PRO A 210 -31.87 -1.51 3.44
CA PRO A 210 -32.07 -0.50 4.49
C PRO A 210 -32.96 -1.03 5.60
N GLY A 211 -32.55 -0.86 6.87
CA GLY A 211 -33.30 -1.38 8.02
C GLY A 211 -33.00 -2.82 8.45
N SER A 212 -32.10 -3.56 7.73
CA SER A 212 -31.80 -4.96 8.08
C SER A 212 -30.94 -5.15 9.34
N GLY A 213 -30.43 -4.07 9.96
CA GLY A 213 -29.66 -4.16 11.21
C GLY A 213 -28.14 -4.16 11.03
N LYS A 214 -27.64 -3.89 9.82
CA LYS A 214 -26.17 -3.85 9.52
C LYS A 214 -25.37 -3.08 10.55
N GLY A 215 -25.72 -1.84 10.83
CA GLY A 215 -24.98 -0.98 11.76
C GLY A 215 -24.87 -1.59 13.17
N THR A 216 -25.99 -2.10 13.72
CA THR A 216 -26.01 -2.75 15.04
C THR A 216 -25.10 -3.98 15.09
N GLN A 217 -25.08 -4.78 14.02
CA GLN A 217 -24.21 -5.95 13.95
C GLN A 217 -22.75 -5.54 13.73
N SER A 218 -22.49 -4.50 12.92
CA SER A 218 -21.15 -3.94 12.75
C SER A 218 -20.54 -3.47 14.07
N ASP A 219 -21.32 -2.78 14.92
CA ASP A 219 -20.83 -2.34 16.24
C ASP A 219 -20.38 -3.53 17.10
N LYS A 220 -21.14 -4.62 17.13
CA LYS A 220 -20.78 -5.86 17.84
C LYS A 220 -19.54 -6.54 17.23
N MET A 221 -19.40 -6.53 15.90
CA MET A 221 -18.23 -7.07 15.20
C MET A 221 -16.97 -6.26 15.53
N ILE A 222 -17.07 -4.92 15.58
CA ILE A 222 -15.98 -4.03 15.98
C ILE A 222 -15.52 -4.38 17.40
N GLU A 223 -16.46 -4.47 18.33
CA GLU A 223 -16.18 -4.75 19.74
C GLU A 223 -15.48 -6.11 19.92
N LYS A 224 -15.99 -7.16 19.28
CA LYS A 224 -15.47 -8.54 19.45
C LYS A 224 -14.14 -8.77 18.71
N TYR A 225 -14.03 -8.32 17.46
CA TYR A 225 -12.90 -8.68 16.57
C TYR A 225 -11.86 -7.57 16.43
N GLY A 226 -12.17 -6.34 16.86
CA GLY A 226 -11.28 -5.19 16.71
C GLY A 226 -11.10 -4.78 15.25
N LEU A 227 -12.15 -4.96 14.44
CA LEU A 227 -12.17 -4.55 13.04
C LEU A 227 -12.40 -3.05 12.92
N ASN A 228 -11.84 -2.43 11.90
CA ASN A 228 -12.19 -1.07 11.53
C ASN A 228 -13.53 -1.06 10.78
N HIS A 229 -14.21 0.08 10.76
CA HIS A 229 -15.53 0.22 10.14
C HIS A 229 -15.55 1.39 9.17
N ILE A 230 -16.03 1.15 7.96
CA ILE A 230 -16.31 2.18 6.97
C ILE A 230 -17.81 2.13 6.67
N SER A 231 -18.57 3.05 7.25
CA SER A 231 -19.97 3.27 6.91
C SER A 231 -20.06 4.43 5.92
N THR A 232 -20.37 4.12 4.66
CA THR A 232 -20.52 5.17 3.63
C THR A 232 -21.61 6.18 3.98
N GLY A 233 -22.67 5.71 4.61
CA GLY A 233 -23.75 6.59 5.08
C GLY A 233 -23.27 7.58 6.14
N ASP A 234 -22.43 7.16 7.07
CA ASP A 234 -21.94 8.02 8.15
C ASP A 234 -20.87 9.00 7.66
N VAL A 235 -19.96 8.54 6.79
CA VAL A 235 -18.97 9.42 6.13
C VAL A 235 -19.68 10.56 5.40
N LEU A 236 -20.69 10.24 4.58
CA LEU A 236 -21.42 11.24 3.81
C LEU A 236 -22.26 12.17 4.70
N ARG A 237 -22.88 11.66 5.77
CA ARG A 237 -23.59 12.51 6.74
C ARG A 237 -22.65 13.46 7.47
N ALA A 238 -21.44 13.02 7.80
CA ALA A 238 -20.43 13.87 8.40
C ALA A 238 -20.00 15.01 7.44
N GLU A 239 -19.77 14.68 6.17
CA GLU A 239 -19.44 15.65 5.13
C GLU A 239 -20.56 16.69 4.92
N ILE A 240 -21.83 16.25 4.92
CA ILE A 240 -23.00 17.14 4.85
C ILE A 240 -23.03 18.07 6.06
N LYS A 241 -22.85 17.53 7.26
CA LYS A 241 -22.84 18.32 8.51
C LYS A 241 -21.73 19.36 8.51
N ASN A 242 -20.57 19.02 7.99
CA ASN A 242 -19.42 19.90 7.90
C ASN A 242 -19.50 20.92 6.74
N GLY A 243 -20.52 20.80 5.88
CA GLY A 243 -20.76 21.73 4.76
C GLY A 243 -19.71 21.70 3.67
N THR A 244 -18.97 20.59 3.53
CA THR A 244 -17.94 20.43 2.50
C THR A 244 -18.56 20.39 1.10
N GLU A 245 -17.77 20.60 0.04
CA GLU A 245 -18.26 20.48 -1.34
C GLU A 245 -18.77 19.06 -1.63
N LEU A 246 -18.11 18.05 -1.07
CA LEU A 246 -18.58 16.66 -1.10
C LEU A 246 -19.94 16.53 -0.41
N GLY A 247 -20.10 17.13 0.77
CA GLY A 247 -21.35 17.10 1.54
C GLY A 247 -22.51 17.78 0.80
N LYS A 248 -22.27 18.90 0.14
CA LYS A 248 -23.29 19.58 -0.67
C LYS A 248 -23.76 18.71 -1.86
N THR A 249 -22.79 18.06 -2.55
CA THR A 249 -23.09 17.15 -3.65
C THR A 249 -23.86 15.92 -3.15
N ALA A 250 -23.36 15.29 -2.06
CA ALA A 250 -23.95 14.09 -1.47
C ALA A 250 -25.38 14.31 -0.98
N LYS A 251 -25.67 15.50 -0.44
CA LYS A 251 -26.99 15.83 0.11
C LYS A 251 -28.10 15.65 -0.93
N GLY A 252 -27.88 16.13 -2.18
CA GLY A 252 -28.85 16.01 -3.25
C GLY A 252 -29.21 14.55 -3.59
N TYR A 253 -28.25 13.65 -3.56
CA TYR A 253 -28.49 12.21 -3.81
C TYR A 253 -29.16 11.54 -2.63
N ILE A 254 -28.69 11.80 -1.40
CA ILE A 254 -29.24 11.19 -0.16
C ILE A 254 -30.69 11.57 0.07
N ASP A 255 -31.01 12.86 -0.05
CA ASP A 255 -32.38 13.37 0.17
C ASP A 255 -33.39 12.74 -0.82
N ASN A 256 -32.93 12.34 -2.02
CA ASN A 256 -33.74 11.64 -3.03
C ASN A 256 -33.64 10.11 -2.97
N GLY A 257 -32.88 9.53 -2.04
CA GLY A 257 -32.66 8.09 -1.91
C GLY A 257 -31.84 7.48 -3.05
N GLN A 258 -31.09 8.30 -3.79
CA GLN A 258 -30.25 7.89 -4.91
C GLN A 258 -28.83 7.53 -4.46
N LEU A 259 -28.11 6.76 -5.29
CA LEU A 259 -26.69 6.46 -5.08
C LEU A 259 -25.81 7.62 -5.56
N ILE A 260 -24.68 7.80 -4.89
CA ILE A 260 -23.63 8.75 -5.28
C ILE A 260 -22.80 8.13 -6.43
N PRO A 261 -22.25 8.94 -7.35
CA PRO A 261 -21.39 8.45 -8.43
C PRO A 261 -20.25 7.55 -7.90
N ASP A 262 -19.99 6.45 -8.62
CA ASP A 262 -19.11 5.37 -8.18
C ASP A 262 -17.67 5.86 -7.99
N ASP A 263 -17.12 6.65 -8.91
CA ASP A 263 -15.74 7.15 -8.86
C ASP A 263 -15.47 7.98 -7.59
N LEU A 264 -16.44 8.81 -7.20
CA LEU A 264 -16.33 9.63 -6.01
C LEU A 264 -16.35 8.76 -4.76
N MET A 265 -17.20 7.74 -4.74
CA MET A 265 -17.34 6.85 -3.60
C MET A 265 -16.09 6.00 -3.37
N VAL A 266 -15.52 5.44 -4.45
CA VAL A 266 -14.30 4.61 -4.38
C VAL A 266 -13.09 5.41 -3.88
N SER A 267 -12.92 6.65 -4.34
CA SER A 267 -11.81 7.50 -3.88
C SER A 267 -11.90 7.86 -2.40
N ILE A 268 -13.10 8.10 -1.89
CA ILE A 268 -13.34 8.32 -0.45
C ILE A 268 -12.97 7.06 0.35
N LEU A 269 -13.46 5.90 -0.09
CA LEU A 269 -13.19 4.63 0.58
C LEU A 269 -11.71 4.28 0.62
N ALA A 270 -10.99 4.47 -0.49
CA ALA A 270 -9.56 4.24 -0.56
C ALA A 270 -8.80 5.12 0.44
N SER A 271 -9.14 6.40 0.53
CA SER A 271 -8.53 7.33 1.49
C SER A 271 -8.79 6.94 2.94
N VAL A 272 -10.02 6.54 3.27
CA VAL A 272 -10.36 6.09 4.63
C VAL A 272 -9.67 4.78 4.97
N TYR A 273 -9.65 3.82 4.03
CA TYR A 273 -8.97 2.54 4.20
C TYR A 273 -7.47 2.73 4.49
N ASP A 274 -6.80 3.57 3.70
CA ASP A 274 -5.37 3.86 3.85
C ASP A 274 -5.05 4.56 5.19
N SER A 275 -6.00 5.31 5.76
CA SER A 275 -5.84 6.00 7.05
C SER A 275 -5.73 5.04 8.24
N PHE A 276 -6.18 3.79 8.13
CA PHE A 276 -6.06 2.79 9.19
C PHE A 276 -4.64 2.23 9.34
N GLY A 277 -3.75 2.53 8.40
CA GLY A 277 -2.38 2.00 8.39
C GLY A 277 -2.34 0.52 7.97
N ARG A 278 -1.19 -0.12 8.20
CA ARG A 278 -0.95 -1.50 7.74
C ARG A 278 -1.24 -2.59 8.78
N ASP A 279 -1.46 -2.22 10.03
CA ASP A 279 -1.52 -3.18 11.16
C ASP A 279 -2.94 -3.45 11.65
N HIS A 280 -3.97 -3.06 10.86
CA HIS A 280 -5.35 -3.35 11.22
C HIS A 280 -5.70 -4.84 10.98
N LYS A 281 -6.69 -5.35 11.73
CA LYS A 281 -7.14 -6.75 11.65
C LYS A 281 -8.08 -7.02 10.47
N GLY A 282 -8.62 -5.98 9.87
CA GLY A 282 -9.58 -6.00 8.77
C GLY A 282 -10.56 -4.84 8.87
N VAL A 283 -11.43 -4.72 7.87
CA VAL A 283 -12.39 -3.62 7.72
C VAL A 283 -13.78 -4.16 7.43
N ILE A 284 -14.78 -3.62 8.10
CA ILE A 284 -16.20 -3.83 7.79
C ILE A 284 -16.62 -2.72 6.82
N PHE A 285 -17.04 -3.10 5.61
CA PHE A 285 -17.63 -2.20 4.63
C PHE A 285 -19.17 -2.22 4.79
N ASP A 286 -19.75 -1.15 5.33
CA ASP A 286 -21.19 -0.98 5.50
C ASP A 286 -21.76 0.02 4.50
N GLY A 287 -22.73 -0.43 3.70
CA GLY A 287 -23.36 0.37 2.66
C GLY A 287 -22.52 0.56 1.39
N PHE A 288 -21.49 -0.21 1.21
CA PHE A 288 -20.68 -0.32 0.00
C PHE A 288 -20.11 -1.76 -0.13
N PRO A 289 -20.06 -2.34 -1.35
CA PRO A 289 -20.58 -1.80 -2.62
C PRO A 289 -22.10 -1.86 -2.72
N ARG A 290 -22.69 -1.06 -3.62
CA ARG A 290 -24.13 -1.08 -3.93
C ARG A 290 -24.43 -1.40 -5.38
N THR A 291 -23.41 -1.44 -6.24
CA THR A 291 -23.50 -1.81 -7.65
C THR A 291 -22.37 -2.76 -8.02
N ILE A 292 -22.52 -3.53 -9.10
CA ILE A 292 -21.46 -4.43 -9.58
C ILE A 292 -20.17 -3.66 -9.92
N PRO A 293 -20.21 -2.52 -10.63
CA PRO A 293 -19.00 -1.72 -10.85
C PRO A 293 -18.29 -1.29 -9.56
N GLN A 294 -19.05 -0.98 -8.50
CA GLN A 294 -18.48 -0.69 -7.19
C GLN A 294 -17.79 -1.91 -6.56
N ALA A 295 -18.37 -3.11 -6.71
CA ALA A 295 -17.77 -4.34 -6.21
C ALA A 295 -16.45 -4.68 -6.92
N GLU A 296 -16.42 -4.49 -8.24
CA GLU A 296 -15.20 -4.65 -9.03
C GLU A 296 -14.12 -3.63 -8.62
N ALA A 297 -14.51 -2.38 -8.42
CA ALA A 297 -13.60 -1.33 -7.96
C ALA A 297 -13.08 -1.59 -6.53
N LEU A 298 -13.92 -2.10 -5.61
CA LEU A 298 -13.50 -2.53 -4.26
C LEU A 298 -12.49 -3.66 -4.35
N LYS A 299 -12.76 -4.67 -5.20
CA LYS A 299 -11.87 -5.80 -5.42
C LYS A 299 -10.51 -5.31 -5.93
N GLN A 300 -10.50 -4.45 -6.94
CA GLN A 300 -9.27 -3.87 -7.47
C GLN A 300 -8.52 -3.04 -6.40
N MET A 301 -9.23 -2.17 -5.68
CA MET A 301 -8.65 -1.34 -4.63
C MET A 301 -7.95 -2.17 -3.53
N LEU A 302 -8.56 -3.26 -3.09
CA LEU A 302 -7.98 -4.16 -2.10
C LEU A 302 -6.82 -4.98 -2.70
N ASP A 303 -6.98 -5.50 -3.92
CA ASP A 303 -5.93 -6.25 -4.62
C ASP A 303 -4.64 -5.45 -4.78
N GLU A 304 -4.72 -4.14 -5.07
CA GLU A 304 -3.57 -3.24 -5.15
C GLU A 304 -2.82 -3.10 -3.81
N ARG A 305 -3.50 -3.41 -2.70
CA ARG A 305 -2.97 -3.35 -1.33
C ARG A 305 -2.55 -4.72 -0.76
N GLY A 306 -2.71 -5.79 -1.54
CA GLY A 306 -2.46 -7.16 -1.10
C GLY A 306 -3.57 -7.74 -0.23
N ASP A 307 -4.73 -7.10 -0.24
CA ASP A 307 -5.91 -7.47 0.52
C ASP A 307 -7.02 -8.01 -0.39
N LYS A 308 -8.02 -8.61 0.21
CA LYS A 308 -9.21 -9.10 -0.49
C LYS A 308 -10.44 -8.98 0.41
N VAL A 309 -11.62 -9.03 -0.17
CA VAL A 309 -12.84 -9.28 0.59
C VAL A 309 -12.83 -10.74 1.04
N ALA A 310 -12.87 -10.99 2.34
CA ALA A 310 -12.87 -12.34 2.91
C ALA A 310 -14.29 -12.94 2.94
N ALA A 311 -15.30 -12.11 3.20
CA ALA A 311 -16.71 -12.53 3.21
C ALA A 311 -17.63 -11.37 2.84
N MET A 312 -18.75 -11.70 2.18
CA MET A 312 -19.94 -10.87 2.10
C MET A 312 -21.03 -11.53 2.93
N ILE A 313 -21.42 -10.86 4.02
CA ILE A 313 -22.43 -11.36 4.97
C ILE A 313 -23.74 -10.64 4.68
N GLU A 314 -24.70 -11.37 4.15
CA GLU A 314 -26.04 -10.88 3.88
C GLU A 314 -26.95 -11.06 5.10
N LEU A 315 -27.54 -9.94 5.55
CA LEU A 315 -28.64 -9.95 6.53
C LEU A 315 -29.96 -9.89 5.78
N ASP A 316 -30.61 -11.03 5.64
CA ASP A 316 -31.90 -11.16 4.96
C ASP A 316 -33.06 -10.91 5.95
N VAL A 317 -33.89 -9.91 5.62
CA VAL A 317 -35.05 -9.50 6.43
C VAL A 317 -36.22 -9.21 5.49
N PRO A 318 -37.43 -9.76 5.79
CA PRO A 318 -38.60 -9.48 4.99
C PRO A 318 -38.95 -7.99 4.91
N GLU A 319 -39.48 -7.57 3.75
CA GLU A 319 -39.74 -6.15 3.45
C GLU A 319 -40.71 -5.48 4.44
N GLU A 320 -41.71 -6.21 4.91
CA GLU A 320 -42.69 -5.72 5.92
C GLU A 320 -41.96 -5.31 7.22
N GLU A 321 -41.04 -6.15 7.69
CA GLU A 321 -40.25 -5.87 8.89
C GLU A 321 -39.24 -4.72 8.66
N LEU A 322 -38.66 -4.64 7.48
CA LEU A 322 -37.79 -3.51 7.11
C LEU A 322 -38.50 -2.18 7.18
N MET A 323 -39.73 -2.11 6.65
CA MET A 323 -40.57 -0.91 6.68
C MET A 323 -40.87 -0.51 8.14
N ASN A 324 -41.25 -1.46 8.99
CA ASN A 324 -41.54 -1.20 10.40
C ASN A 324 -40.30 -0.65 11.14
N ARG A 325 -39.16 -1.29 10.97
CA ARG A 325 -37.89 -0.86 11.59
C ARG A 325 -37.47 0.53 11.15
N LEU A 326 -37.58 0.86 9.86
CA LEU A 326 -37.19 2.15 9.32
C LEU A 326 -38.11 3.29 9.80
N ILE A 327 -39.42 3.08 9.82
CA ILE A 327 -40.40 4.05 10.34
C ILE A 327 -40.12 4.33 11.83
N LEU A 328 -39.92 3.28 12.62
CA LEU A 328 -39.60 3.41 14.05
C LEU A 328 -38.31 4.17 14.26
N ARG A 329 -37.26 3.87 13.48
CA ARG A 329 -35.99 4.58 13.52
C ARG A 329 -36.14 6.05 13.16
N GLY A 330 -36.93 6.38 12.14
CA GLY A 330 -37.21 7.77 11.74
C GLY A 330 -37.82 8.57 12.88
N GLN A 331 -38.78 7.97 13.63
CA GLN A 331 -39.40 8.60 14.79
C GLN A 331 -38.40 8.83 15.94
N GLN A 332 -37.45 7.91 16.16
CA GLN A 332 -36.52 7.97 17.27
C GLN A 332 -35.28 8.83 16.98
N SER A 333 -34.73 8.74 15.77
CA SER A 333 -33.43 9.35 15.42
C SER A 333 -33.53 10.68 14.66
N GLY A 334 -34.73 11.03 14.17
CA GLY A 334 -34.97 12.25 13.39
C GLY A 334 -34.27 12.25 12.02
N ARG A 335 -33.91 11.09 11.48
CA ARG A 335 -33.30 10.95 10.16
C ARG A 335 -34.28 11.39 9.07
N ALA A 336 -33.87 12.36 8.24
CA ALA A 336 -34.71 12.92 7.19
C ALA A 336 -35.04 11.89 6.08
N ASP A 337 -34.18 10.88 5.87
CA ASP A 337 -34.30 9.84 4.87
C ASP A 337 -35.15 8.61 5.31
N ASP A 338 -35.67 8.62 6.53
CA ASP A 338 -36.51 7.55 7.08
C ASP A 338 -38.01 7.95 7.10
N ASN A 339 -38.50 8.68 6.11
CA ASN A 339 -39.90 8.88 5.82
C ASN A 339 -40.39 7.85 4.80
N GLU A 340 -41.69 7.55 4.82
CA GLU A 340 -42.28 6.44 4.04
C GLU A 340 -42.01 6.54 2.52
N GLU A 341 -42.04 7.74 1.94
CA GLU A 341 -41.78 7.95 0.51
C GLU A 341 -40.34 7.65 0.16
N THR A 342 -39.41 8.15 0.97
CA THR A 342 -37.95 7.91 0.73
C THR A 342 -37.60 6.44 1.01
N ILE A 343 -38.19 5.80 2.00
CA ILE A 343 -37.99 4.38 2.30
C ILE A 343 -38.40 3.53 1.09
N LYS A 344 -39.55 3.76 0.49
CA LYS A 344 -40.02 3.04 -0.72
C LYS A 344 -39.03 3.22 -1.88
N LYS A 345 -38.57 4.44 -2.11
CA LYS A 345 -37.57 4.73 -3.14
C LYS A 345 -36.26 3.97 -2.88
N ARG A 346 -35.79 3.94 -1.65
CA ARG A 346 -34.54 3.22 -1.26
C ARG A 346 -34.67 1.71 -1.45
N LEU A 347 -35.84 1.11 -1.16
CA LEU A 347 -36.09 -0.31 -1.40
C LEU A 347 -36.12 -0.64 -2.88
N VAL A 348 -36.74 0.20 -3.73
CA VAL A 348 -36.69 0.04 -5.19
C VAL A 348 -35.27 0.08 -5.71
N VAL A 349 -34.44 1.06 -5.27
CA VAL A 349 -33.02 1.15 -5.65
C VAL A 349 -32.24 -0.08 -5.15
N TYR A 350 -32.51 -0.54 -3.93
CA TYR A 350 -31.88 -1.74 -3.40
C TYR A 350 -32.17 -2.96 -4.27
N HIS A 351 -33.44 -3.23 -4.60
CA HIS A 351 -33.80 -4.40 -5.41
C HIS A 351 -33.26 -4.35 -6.84
N SER A 352 -33.27 -3.16 -7.45
CA SER A 352 -32.84 -3.02 -8.86
C SER A 352 -31.32 -2.95 -9.03
N GLN A 353 -30.58 -2.35 -8.12
CA GLN A 353 -29.14 -2.06 -8.31
C GLN A 353 -28.25 -2.82 -7.35
N THR A 354 -28.70 -3.07 -6.11
CA THR A 354 -27.86 -3.60 -5.04
C THR A 354 -28.03 -5.10 -4.84
N GLN A 355 -29.25 -5.61 -4.86
CA GLN A 355 -29.53 -7.03 -4.72
C GLN A 355 -28.82 -7.93 -5.73
N PRO A 356 -28.57 -7.54 -6.99
CA PRO A 356 -27.78 -8.33 -7.94
C PRO A 356 -26.35 -8.66 -7.48
N LEU A 357 -25.81 -7.94 -6.51
CA LEU A 357 -24.51 -8.24 -5.89
C LEU A 357 -24.49 -9.59 -5.18
N ILE A 358 -25.62 -10.08 -4.68
CA ILE A 358 -25.72 -11.40 -4.04
C ILE A 358 -25.21 -12.47 -5.00
N GLU A 359 -25.70 -12.47 -6.24
CA GLU A 359 -25.28 -13.45 -7.25
C GLU A 359 -23.83 -13.24 -7.70
N TRP A 360 -23.34 -11.99 -7.70
CA TRP A 360 -21.95 -11.68 -7.99
C TRP A 360 -21.01 -12.27 -6.92
N TYR A 361 -21.31 -12.07 -5.63
CA TYR A 361 -20.53 -12.60 -4.51
C TYR A 361 -20.67 -14.12 -4.33
N LYS A 362 -21.79 -14.71 -4.71
CA LYS A 362 -21.95 -16.18 -4.80
C LYS A 362 -20.99 -16.77 -5.83
N LYS A 363 -20.81 -16.13 -6.99
CA LYS A 363 -19.84 -16.56 -8.01
C LYS A 363 -18.39 -16.43 -7.54
N GLU A 364 -18.09 -15.41 -6.73
CA GLU A 364 -16.79 -15.26 -6.09
C GLU A 364 -16.57 -16.28 -4.94
N GLY A 365 -17.59 -17.01 -4.50
CA GLY A 365 -17.48 -18.03 -3.46
C GLY A 365 -17.37 -17.51 -2.03
N ILE A 366 -17.73 -16.24 -1.80
CA ILE A 366 -17.58 -15.55 -0.49
C ILE A 366 -18.88 -14.96 0.05
N HIS A 367 -20.02 -15.43 -0.45
CA HIS A 367 -21.35 -15.04 0.03
C HIS A 367 -21.81 -15.94 1.18
N TYR A 368 -22.27 -15.32 2.27
CA TYR A 368 -22.84 -15.98 3.45
C TYR A 368 -24.20 -15.36 3.77
N HIS A 369 -25.24 -16.19 3.79
CA HIS A 369 -26.60 -15.75 4.10
C HIS A 369 -26.91 -15.93 5.57
N ILE A 370 -27.40 -14.88 6.23
CA ILE A 370 -27.82 -14.87 7.62
C ILE A 370 -29.27 -14.39 7.70
N ASN A 371 -30.12 -15.13 8.40
CA ASN A 371 -31.48 -14.70 8.70
C ASN A 371 -31.43 -13.53 9.69
N GLY A 372 -31.80 -12.33 9.24
CA GLY A 372 -31.80 -11.09 10.02
C GLY A 372 -33.07 -10.89 10.91
N LEU A 373 -33.91 -11.92 11.04
CA LEU A 373 -35.05 -11.93 11.97
C LEU A 373 -34.69 -12.61 13.29
N GLY A 374 -35.13 -12.04 14.39
CA GLY A 374 -35.00 -12.62 15.73
C GLY A 374 -34.13 -11.80 16.67
N GLU A 375 -33.64 -12.47 17.70
CA GLU A 375 -32.84 -11.84 18.75
C GLU A 375 -31.47 -11.39 18.22
N LEU A 376 -31.05 -10.18 18.60
CA LEU A 376 -29.82 -9.56 18.13
C LEU A 376 -28.59 -10.43 18.41
N ASP A 377 -28.56 -11.10 19.57
CA ASP A 377 -27.40 -11.92 19.97
C ASP A 377 -27.33 -13.23 19.20
N ARG A 378 -28.47 -13.80 18.79
CA ARG A 378 -28.51 -14.96 17.92
C ARG A 378 -27.96 -14.62 16.53
N ILE A 379 -28.46 -13.54 15.93
CA ILE A 379 -27.96 -13.08 14.62
C ILE A 379 -26.46 -12.82 14.69
N PHE A 380 -25.98 -12.23 15.79
CA PHE A 380 -24.55 -11.99 16.00
C PHE A 380 -23.76 -13.29 16.15
N ALA A 381 -24.31 -14.32 16.79
CA ALA A 381 -23.68 -15.63 16.89
C ALA A 381 -23.49 -16.28 15.51
N ASP A 382 -24.52 -16.24 14.66
CA ASP A 382 -24.46 -16.75 13.29
C ASP A 382 -23.39 -15.98 12.46
N ILE A 383 -23.27 -14.66 12.63
CA ILE A 383 -22.22 -13.85 12.01
C ILE A 383 -20.84 -14.27 12.51
N CYS A 384 -20.70 -14.52 13.81
CA CYS A 384 -19.43 -14.96 14.39
C CYS A 384 -18.96 -16.30 13.83
N GLU A 385 -19.86 -17.26 13.60
CA GLU A 385 -19.52 -18.55 12.97
C GLU A 385 -18.88 -18.34 11.59
N VAL A 386 -19.43 -17.41 10.79
CA VAL A 386 -18.84 -17.05 9.50
C VAL A 386 -17.45 -16.42 9.67
N ILE A 387 -17.32 -15.43 10.57
CA ILE A 387 -16.06 -14.70 10.76
C ILE A 387 -14.95 -15.62 11.31
N ASP A 388 -15.32 -16.57 12.15
CA ASP A 388 -14.36 -17.50 12.76
C ASP A 388 -13.91 -18.59 11.74
N SER A 389 -14.70 -18.81 10.67
CA SER A 389 -14.40 -19.78 9.60
C SER A 389 -13.50 -19.24 8.46
N ILE A 390 -13.27 -17.92 8.37
CA ILE A 390 -12.55 -17.25 7.28
C ILE A 390 -11.14 -16.76 7.67
#